data_37f004db658d971546b711f894293870
#
_entry.id   37f004db658d971546b711f894293870
#
_cell.length_a   1.000
_cell.length_b   1.000
_cell.length_c   1.000
_cell.angle_alpha   90.00
_cell.angle_beta   90.00
_cell.angle_gamma   90.00
#
_symmetry.space_group_name_H-M   'P 1'
#
loop_
_entity.id
_entity.type
_entity.pdbx_description
1 polymer ?
#
loop_
_entity_poly.entity_id
_entity_poly.type
_entity_poly.pdbx_seq_one_letter_code
_entity_poly.pdbx_strand_id
1 'polypeptide(L)'
;APPYTLVPTGRPQLLTPQSCLPVFERIAADGSIVEPLIDEALQSLRAQVQALGVKSVAITLLHSYREPVHEQTLAAALTELGLWVSLSSEVLPIPREFERASATVLDAAAATCTVPIEKALLAALPAGSRVRAVQSDGVARSGTRPLRTLFGSQAATLLAAQRVAALHEQR
;
A
#
# COMPACT_ATOMS: atom_id res chain seq x y z
N ALA A 1 14.12 -15.02 17.62
CA ALA A 1 15.49 -14.69 17.99
C ALA A 1 15.44 -13.94 19.33
N PRO A 2 16.37 -14.18 20.26
CA PRO A 2 16.38 -13.45 21.53
C PRO A 2 16.65 -11.95 21.26
N PRO A 3 16.06 -11.04 22.05
CA PRO A 3 16.11 -9.59 21.79
C PRO A 3 17.52 -8.99 21.94
N TYR A 4 18.48 -9.74 22.44
CA TYR A 4 19.87 -9.30 22.68
C TYR A 4 20.86 -10.27 22.07
N THR A 5 21.05 -10.26 20.77
CA THR A 5 22.15 -10.95 20.09
C THR A 5 23.19 -9.95 19.66
N LEU A 6 24.45 -10.19 20.03
CA LEU A 6 25.60 -9.40 19.57
C LEU A 6 25.84 -9.52 18.05
N VAL A 7 25.32 -10.58 17.44
CA VAL A 7 25.32 -10.75 15.98
C VAL A 7 23.89 -10.53 15.51
N PRO A 8 23.58 -9.47 14.74
CA PRO A 8 22.25 -9.25 14.21
C PRO A 8 21.90 -10.39 13.26
N THR A 9 20.98 -11.24 13.68
CA THR A 9 20.30 -12.15 12.74
C THR A 9 19.53 -11.26 11.78
N GLY A 10 19.80 -11.39 10.50
CA GLY A 10 19.18 -10.57 9.46
C GLY A 10 17.65 -10.52 9.65
N ARG A 11 17.10 -9.33 9.69
CA ARG A 11 15.63 -9.15 9.71
C ARG A 11 15.06 -9.74 8.42
N PRO A 12 13.92 -10.43 8.48
CA PRO A 12 13.27 -10.89 7.26
C PRO A 12 13.04 -9.66 6.34
N GLN A 13 13.59 -9.72 5.15
CA GLN A 13 13.44 -8.67 4.15
C GLN A 13 12.10 -8.87 3.45
N LEU A 14 11.29 -7.83 3.37
CA LEU A 14 10.05 -7.82 2.57
C LEU A 14 10.33 -7.82 1.08
N LEU A 15 11.46 -7.25 0.68
CA LEU A 15 11.90 -7.15 -0.71
C LEU A 15 13.28 -7.76 -0.87
N THR A 16 13.51 -8.40 -2.01
CA THR A 16 14.84 -8.79 -2.48
C THR A 16 15.26 -7.85 -3.61
N PRO A 17 16.57 -7.69 -3.88
CA PRO A 17 17.01 -6.88 -5.02
C PRO A 17 16.38 -7.31 -6.36
N GLN A 18 16.10 -8.61 -6.52
CA GLN A 18 15.52 -9.18 -7.74
C GLN A 18 14.04 -8.81 -7.91
N SER A 19 13.36 -8.44 -6.83
CA SER A 19 11.97 -7.97 -6.88
C SER A 19 11.83 -6.45 -7.03
N CYS A 20 12.95 -5.72 -7.13
CA CYS A 20 12.97 -4.29 -7.39
C CYS A 20 13.24 -4.07 -8.89
N LEU A 21 12.23 -3.62 -9.61
CA LEU A 21 12.31 -3.40 -11.05
C LEU A 21 12.46 -1.90 -11.33
N PRO A 22 13.52 -1.46 -12.03
CA PRO A 22 13.68 -0.06 -12.41
C PRO A 22 12.72 0.31 -13.53
N VAL A 23 12.25 1.56 -13.52
CA VAL A 23 11.44 2.16 -14.57
C VAL A 23 12.15 3.40 -15.07
N PHE A 24 12.34 3.48 -16.40
CA PHE A 24 12.91 4.66 -17.04
C PHE A 24 11.83 5.73 -17.22
N GLU A 25 11.85 6.71 -16.35
CA GLU A 25 11.00 7.88 -16.38
C GLU A 25 11.63 8.99 -15.52
N ARG A 26 11.21 10.23 -15.70
CA ARG A 26 11.62 11.32 -14.82
C ARG A 26 10.57 12.43 -14.75
N ILE A 27 10.11 12.69 -13.54
CA ILE A 27 9.38 13.89 -13.14
C ILE A 27 10.35 14.83 -12.42
N ALA A 28 10.35 16.09 -12.77
CA ALA A 28 11.14 17.13 -12.09
C ALA A 28 10.49 17.58 -10.78
N ALA A 29 11.25 18.32 -9.96
CA ALA A 29 10.76 18.80 -8.66
C ALA A 29 9.60 19.81 -8.77
N ASP A 30 9.44 20.47 -9.89
CA ASP A 30 8.33 21.38 -10.21
C ASP A 30 7.08 20.63 -10.74
N GLY A 31 7.19 19.32 -11.00
CA GLY A 31 6.13 18.48 -11.56
C GLY A 31 6.18 18.36 -13.08
N SER A 32 7.13 19.00 -13.78
CA SER A 32 7.28 18.85 -15.23
C SER A 32 7.82 17.47 -15.60
N ILE A 33 7.37 16.92 -16.72
CA ILE A 33 7.85 15.64 -17.26
C ILE A 33 9.15 15.91 -18.02
N VAL A 34 10.26 15.36 -17.52
CA VAL A 34 11.58 15.42 -18.16
C VAL A 34 11.79 14.23 -19.07
N GLU A 35 11.45 13.05 -18.62
CA GLU A 35 11.48 11.81 -19.40
C GLU A 35 10.12 11.11 -19.30
N PRO A 36 9.39 11.00 -20.42
CA PRO A 36 8.09 10.35 -20.42
C PRO A 36 8.23 8.83 -20.25
N LEU A 37 7.21 8.23 -19.65
CA LEU A 37 7.06 6.78 -19.62
C LEU A 37 6.66 6.31 -21.03
N ILE A 38 7.51 5.51 -21.68
CA ILE A 38 7.27 4.99 -23.03
C ILE A 38 6.59 3.61 -22.99
N ASP A 39 5.80 3.31 -24.02
CA ASP A 39 5.01 2.06 -24.08
C ASP A 39 5.88 0.80 -24.07
N GLU A 40 7.04 0.81 -24.70
CA GLU A 40 7.98 -0.32 -24.74
C GLU A 40 8.49 -0.66 -23.32
N ALA A 41 8.80 0.36 -22.52
CA ALA A 41 9.22 0.18 -21.13
C ALA A 41 8.07 -0.41 -20.30
N LEU A 42 6.83 0.04 -20.53
CA LEU A 42 5.64 -0.46 -19.85
C LEU A 42 5.39 -1.94 -20.19
N GLN A 43 5.48 -2.34 -21.47
CA GLN A 43 5.30 -3.72 -21.89
C GLN A 43 6.38 -4.65 -21.32
N SER A 44 7.63 -4.19 -21.33
CA SER A 44 8.74 -4.93 -20.72
C SER A 44 8.52 -5.15 -19.22
N LEU A 45 8.11 -4.10 -18.51
CA LEU A 45 7.81 -4.18 -17.08
C LEU A 45 6.66 -5.16 -16.78
N ARG A 46 5.58 -5.12 -17.55
CA ARG A 46 4.46 -6.07 -17.42
C ARG A 46 4.93 -7.52 -17.51
N ALA A 47 5.76 -7.84 -18.51
CA ALA A 47 6.30 -9.18 -18.69
C ALA A 47 7.17 -9.61 -17.50
N GLN A 48 8.02 -8.71 -16.98
CA GLN A 48 8.87 -8.99 -15.82
C GLN A 48 8.03 -9.24 -14.56
N VAL A 49 7.01 -8.41 -14.31
CA VAL A 49 6.12 -8.55 -13.15
C VAL A 49 5.33 -9.87 -13.22
N GLN A 50 4.84 -10.24 -14.40
CA GLN A 50 4.19 -11.55 -14.61
C GLN A 50 5.12 -12.72 -14.31
N ALA A 51 6.38 -12.64 -14.76
CA ALA A 51 7.38 -13.69 -14.51
C ALA A 51 7.70 -13.86 -13.02
N LEU A 52 7.60 -12.80 -12.21
CA LEU A 52 7.79 -12.87 -10.77
C LEU A 52 6.64 -13.58 -10.02
N GLY A 53 5.46 -13.71 -10.61
CA GLY A 53 4.31 -14.38 -10.01
C GLY A 53 3.82 -13.75 -8.70
N VAL A 54 4.04 -12.45 -8.51
CA VAL A 54 3.64 -11.69 -7.31
C VAL A 54 2.13 -11.43 -7.30
N LYS A 55 1.57 -11.14 -6.12
CA LYS A 55 0.14 -10.81 -5.93
C LYS A 55 -0.10 -9.32 -5.73
N SER A 56 0.92 -8.59 -5.34
CA SER A 56 0.86 -7.14 -5.11
C SER A 56 2.14 -6.46 -5.56
N VAL A 57 2.02 -5.20 -5.95
CA VAL A 57 3.11 -4.35 -6.42
C VAL A 57 3.04 -3.00 -5.70
N ALA A 58 4.20 -2.52 -5.26
CA ALA A 58 4.39 -1.15 -4.79
C ALA A 58 5.06 -0.34 -5.90
N ILE A 59 4.47 0.77 -6.30
CA ILE A 59 5.04 1.71 -7.28
C ILE A 59 5.49 2.95 -6.52
N THR A 60 6.78 3.29 -6.67
CA THR A 60 7.36 4.48 -6.06
C THR A 60 8.28 5.16 -7.05
N LEU A 61 7.86 6.30 -7.55
CA LEU A 61 8.61 7.11 -8.51
C LEU A 61 9.03 8.44 -7.89
N LEU A 62 10.11 9.01 -8.42
CA LEU A 62 10.62 10.29 -7.93
C LEU A 62 9.62 11.40 -8.26
N HIS A 63 9.33 12.26 -7.27
CA HIS A 63 8.39 13.38 -7.37
C HIS A 63 6.93 13.04 -7.71
N SER A 64 6.52 11.76 -7.66
CA SER A 64 5.14 11.33 -7.89
C SER A 64 4.11 11.97 -6.94
N TYR A 65 4.54 12.46 -5.78
CA TYR A 65 3.69 13.25 -4.87
C TYR A 65 3.27 14.61 -5.44
N ARG A 66 3.98 15.10 -6.46
CA ARG A 66 3.68 16.33 -7.22
C ARG A 66 2.86 16.03 -8.45
N GLU A 67 3.34 15.08 -9.27
CA GLU A 67 2.70 14.68 -10.51
C GLU A 67 2.65 13.14 -10.57
N PRO A 68 1.48 12.54 -10.32
CA PRO A 68 1.34 11.08 -10.22
C PRO A 68 1.12 10.37 -11.55
N VAL A 69 1.12 11.07 -12.69
CA VAL A 69 0.71 10.53 -13.99
C VAL A 69 1.41 9.23 -14.37
N HIS A 70 2.71 9.12 -14.15
CA HIS A 70 3.47 7.91 -14.47
C HIS A 70 3.12 6.75 -13.53
N GLU A 71 2.95 7.00 -12.22
CA GLU A 71 2.46 5.98 -11.29
C GLU A 71 1.06 5.48 -11.67
N GLN A 72 0.16 6.39 -12.06
CA GLN A 72 -1.19 6.05 -12.48
C GLN A 72 -1.22 5.22 -13.76
N THR A 73 -0.37 5.57 -14.73
CA THR A 73 -0.22 4.81 -15.99
C THR A 73 0.28 3.38 -15.70
N LEU A 74 1.30 3.24 -14.87
CA LEU A 74 1.80 1.94 -14.42
C LEU A 74 0.75 1.15 -13.67
N ALA A 75 0.00 1.80 -12.78
CA ALA A 75 -1.06 1.16 -12.01
C ALA A 75 -2.17 0.61 -12.90
N ALA A 76 -2.64 1.38 -13.87
CA ALA A 76 -3.64 0.92 -14.83
C ALA A 76 -3.18 -0.36 -15.53
N ALA A 77 -1.97 -0.34 -16.09
CA ALA A 77 -1.40 -1.48 -16.80
C ALA A 77 -1.19 -2.72 -15.94
N LEU A 78 -0.79 -2.58 -14.66
CA LEU A 78 -0.55 -3.71 -13.76
C LEU A 78 -1.83 -4.23 -13.11
N THR A 79 -2.83 -3.38 -12.92
CA THR A 79 -4.15 -3.78 -12.41
C THR A 79 -4.88 -4.71 -13.39
N GLU A 80 -4.69 -4.51 -14.70
CA GLU A 80 -5.19 -5.42 -15.75
C GLU A 80 -4.67 -6.87 -15.60
N LEU A 81 -3.52 -7.05 -14.96
CA LEU A 81 -2.97 -8.37 -14.64
C LEU A 81 -3.60 -9.00 -13.40
N GLY A 82 -4.60 -8.37 -12.79
CA GLY A 82 -5.25 -8.85 -11.57
C GLY A 82 -4.45 -8.63 -10.28
N LEU A 83 -3.41 -7.81 -10.32
CA LEU A 83 -2.56 -7.51 -9.19
C LEU A 83 -3.17 -6.40 -8.31
N TRP A 84 -2.86 -6.44 -7.02
CA TRP A 84 -3.01 -5.28 -6.18
C TRP A 84 -1.86 -4.30 -6.44
N VAL A 85 -2.19 -3.03 -6.64
CA VAL A 85 -1.19 -1.99 -6.88
C VAL A 85 -1.33 -0.90 -5.83
N SER A 86 -0.24 -0.63 -5.11
CA SER A 86 -0.12 0.48 -4.16
C SER A 86 0.74 1.58 -4.77
N LEU A 87 0.19 2.80 -4.85
CA LEU A 87 0.87 3.98 -5.39
C LEU A 87 1.44 4.83 -4.27
N SER A 88 2.69 5.25 -4.40
CA SER A 88 3.32 6.08 -3.38
C SER A 88 2.67 7.46 -3.26
N SER A 89 2.17 7.99 -4.35
CA SER A 89 1.41 9.23 -4.41
C SER A 89 0.07 9.19 -3.67
N GLU A 90 -0.49 7.99 -3.45
CA GLU A 90 -1.75 7.82 -2.70
C GLU A 90 -1.53 7.38 -1.25
N VAL A 91 -0.55 6.50 -1.02
CA VAL A 91 -0.28 5.94 0.31
C VAL A 91 0.28 7.00 1.24
N LEU A 92 1.31 7.73 0.79
CA LEU A 92 1.97 8.77 1.60
C LEU A 92 2.53 9.88 0.69
N PRO A 93 1.72 10.87 0.27
CA PRO A 93 2.14 11.91 -0.68
C PRO A 93 3.04 12.99 -0.04
N ILE A 94 4.24 12.61 0.35
CA ILE A 94 5.25 13.52 0.95
C ILE A 94 6.56 13.49 0.15
N PRO A 95 7.38 14.55 0.21
CA PRO A 95 8.64 14.62 -0.53
C PRO A 95 9.74 13.67 0.00
N ARG A 96 9.56 13.09 1.18
CA ARG A 96 10.51 12.15 1.79
C ARG A 96 10.45 10.78 1.09
N GLU A 97 11.40 10.54 0.21
CA GLU A 97 11.40 9.37 -0.66
C GLU A 97 11.46 8.04 0.11
N PHE A 98 12.35 7.94 1.08
CA PHE A 98 12.52 6.70 1.85
C PHE A 98 11.27 6.32 2.64
N GLU A 99 10.68 7.28 3.35
CA GLU A 99 9.46 7.06 4.14
C GLU A 99 8.28 6.74 3.22
N ARG A 100 8.18 7.43 2.07
CA ARG A 100 7.14 7.19 1.07
C ARG A 100 7.27 5.79 0.49
N ALA A 101 8.47 5.38 0.04
CA ALA A 101 8.73 4.06 -0.49
C ALA A 101 8.44 2.97 0.54
N SER A 102 8.94 3.14 1.76
CA SER A 102 8.72 2.17 2.85
C SER A 102 7.24 1.99 3.17
N ALA A 103 6.47 3.07 3.26
CA ALA A 103 5.04 3.01 3.51
C ALA A 103 4.30 2.29 2.36
N THR A 104 4.68 2.56 1.12
CA THR A 104 4.06 1.95 -0.06
C THR A 104 4.34 0.44 -0.14
N VAL A 105 5.55 0.02 0.15
CA VAL A 105 5.93 -1.41 0.24
C VAL A 105 5.14 -2.12 1.32
N LEU A 106 5.03 -1.50 2.51
CA LEU A 106 4.23 -2.07 3.60
C LEU A 106 2.75 -2.16 3.24
N ASP A 107 2.21 -1.17 2.52
CA ASP A 107 0.82 -1.18 2.05
C ASP A 107 0.58 -2.32 1.06
N ALA A 108 1.44 -2.50 0.06
CA ALA A 108 1.36 -3.60 -0.90
C ALA A 108 1.51 -4.97 -0.22
N ALA A 109 2.39 -5.09 0.78
CA ALA A 109 2.53 -6.32 1.57
C ALA A 109 1.28 -6.61 2.40
N ALA A 110 0.71 -5.61 3.07
CA ALA A 110 -0.53 -5.73 3.84
C ALA A 110 -1.73 -6.13 2.98
N ALA A 111 -1.77 -5.70 1.71
CA ALA A 111 -2.82 -6.03 0.77
C ALA A 111 -2.96 -7.55 0.55
N THR A 112 -1.86 -8.29 0.59
CA THR A 112 -1.88 -9.76 0.43
C THR A 112 -2.72 -10.47 1.50
N CYS A 113 -2.86 -9.87 2.67
CA CYS A 113 -3.67 -10.39 3.77
C CYS A 113 -5.06 -9.72 3.83
N THR A 114 -5.13 -8.40 3.72
CA THR A 114 -6.37 -7.64 3.97
C THR A 114 -7.37 -7.74 2.84
N VAL A 115 -6.93 -7.73 1.59
CA VAL A 115 -7.82 -7.79 0.41
C VAL A 115 -8.61 -9.10 0.32
N PRO A 116 -8.01 -10.28 0.51
CA PRO A 116 -8.76 -11.53 0.53
C PRO A 116 -9.80 -11.59 1.66
N ILE A 117 -9.48 -11.07 2.84
CA ILE A 117 -10.41 -11.02 3.98
C ILE A 117 -11.61 -10.13 3.64
N GLU A 118 -11.38 -8.95 3.08
CA GLU A 118 -12.46 -8.04 2.68
C GLU A 118 -13.36 -8.67 1.62
N LYS A 119 -12.76 -9.30 0.60
CA LYS A 119 -13.52 -10.00 -0.45
C LYS A 119 -14.36 -11.14 0.13
N ALA A 120 -13.80 -11.96 1.03
CA ALA A 120 -14.52 -13.04 1.68
C ALA A 120 -15.67 -12.53 2.55
N LEU A 121 -15.45 -11.43 3.28
CA LEU A 121 -16.48 -10.78 4.09
C LEU A 121 -17.63 -10.25 3.22
N LEU A 122 -17.32 -9.53 2.14
CA LEU A 122 -18.32 -9.02 1.20
C LEU A 122 -19.14 -10.14 0.55
N ALA A 123 -18.49 -11.26 0.21
CA ALA A 123 -19.16 -12.41 -0.37
C ALA A 123 -20.10 -13.13 0.63
N ALA A 124 -19.82 -13.07 1.92
CA ALA A 124 -20.63 -13.66 2.97
C ALA A 124 -21.83 -12.82 3.40
N LEU A 125 -21.88 -11.55 2.99
CA LEU A 125 -22.95 -10.61 3.38
C LEU A 125 -24.06 -10.54 2.33
N PRO A 126 -25.30 -10.19 2.72
CA PRO A 126 -26.39 -9.98 1.77
C PRO A 126 -26.04 -8.92 0.72
N ALA A 127 -26.58 -9.06 -0.49
CA ALA A 127 -26.41 -8.08 -1.56
C ALA A 127 -26.82 -6.67 -1.10
N GLY A 128 -26.00 -5.67 -1.42
CA GLY A 128 -26.22 -4.28 -1.01
C GLY A 128 -25.67 -3.92 0.38
N SER A 129 -25.08 -4.87 1.11
CA SER A 129 -24.41 -4.59 2.38
C SER A 129 -23.25 -3.62 2.20
N ARG A 130 -23.05 -2.73 3.18
CA ARG A 130 -21.93 -1.79 3.21
C ARG A 130 -20.94 -2.22 4.28
N VAL A 131 -19.72 -2.53 3.88
CA VAL A 131 -18.60 -2.80 4.81
C VAL A 131 -17.81 -1.52 5.00
N ARG A 132 -17.51 -1.22 6.26
CA ARG A 132 -16.62 -0.13 6.65
C ARG A 132 -15.55 -0.70 7.56
N ALA A 133 -14.30 -0.47 7.24
CA ALA A 133 -13.17 -0.84 8.07
C ALA A 133 -12.70 0.37 8.90
N VAL A 134 -12.51 0.16 10.20
CA VAL A 134 -11.84 1.16 11.03
C VAL A 134 -10.37 1.18 10.66
N GLN A 135 -9.86 2.34 10.30
CA GLN A 135 -8.47 2.54 9.90
C GLN A 135 -7.61 2.97 11.10
N SER A 136 -6.30 3.02 10.90
CA SER A 136 -5.33 3.40 11.94
C SER A 136 -5.54 4.81 12.51
N ASP A 137 -6.25 5.67 11.78
CA ASP A 137 -6.67 7.00 12.22
C ASP A 137 -7.99 6.99 13.03
N GLY A 138 -8.55 5.82 13.30
CA GLY A 138 -9.79 5.65 14.04
C GLY A 138 -11.06 5.92 13.23
N VAL A 139 -10.96 6.27 11.96
CA VAL A 139 -12.12 6.58 11.11
C VAL A 139 -12.56 5.35 10.33
N ALA A 140 -13.85 5.04 10.37
CA ALA A 140 -14.45 3.97 9.58
C ALA A 140 -14.71 4.43 8.15
N ARG A 141 -14.05 3.81 7.17
CA ARG A 141 -14.17 4.13 5.73
C ARG A 141 -14.57 2.91 4.94
N SER A 142 -15.25 3.14 3.83
CA SER A 142 -15.47 2.13 2.79
C SER A 142 -14.24 2.05 1.89
N GLY A 143 -13.95 0.84 1.39
CA GLY A 143 -12.81 0.56 0.52
C GLY A 143 -11.54 0.19 1.30
N THR A 144 -10.73 -0.62 0.64
CA THR A 144 -9.53 -1.18 1.24
C THR A 144 -8.38 -0.19 1.16
N ARG A 145 -7.84 0.16 2.32
CA ARG A 145 -6.52 0.79 2.46
C ARG A 145 -5.65 -0.14 3.30
N PRO A 146 -4.90 -1.05 2.66
CA PRO A 146 -4.31 -2.21 3.31
C PRO A 146 -3.52 -1.91 4.58
N LEU A 147 -2.54 -1.01 4.51
CA LEU A 147 -1.71 -0.65 5.65
C LEU A 147 -2.53 -0.03 6.79
N ARG A 148 -3.43 0.89 6.47
CA ARG A 148 -4.28 1.55 7.46
C ARG A 148 -5.31 0.61 8.07
N THR A 149 -5.80 -0.35 7.30
CA THR A 149 -6.75 -1.37 7.76
C THR A 149 -6.06 -2.39 8.67
N LEU A 150 -4.82 -2.78 8.37
CA LEU A 150 -4.04 -3.71 9.19
C LEU A 150 -3.89 -3.22 10.64
N PHE A 151 -3.66 -1.93 10.83
CA PHE A 151 -3.56 -1.31 12.15
C PHE A 151 -4.88 -0.76 12.72
N GLY A 152 -5.98 -0.91 11.96
CA GLY A 152 -7.30 -0.41 12.35
C GLY A 152 -7.87 -1.10 13.59
N SER A 153 -7.56 -2.37 13.83
CA SER A 153 -7.99 -3.11 15.02
C SER A 153 -7.48 -2.49 16.32
N GLN A 154 -6.24 -2.01 16.34
CA GLN A 154 -5.65 -1.34 17.50
C GLN A 154 -6.35 0.00 17.78
N ALA A 155 -6.61 0.80 16.74
CA ALA A 155 -7.35 2.05 16.85
C ALA A 155 -8.80 1.79 17.33
N ALA A 156 -9.46 0.76 16.81
CA ALA A 156 -10.82 0.39 17.24
C ALA A 156 -10.86 0.00 18.73
N THR A 157 -9.87 -0.74 19.21
CA THR A 157 -9.77 -1.12 20.63
C THR A 157 -9.60 0.10 21.51
N LEU A 158 -8.73 1.05 21.14
CA LEU A 158 -8.53 2.29 21.90
C LEU A 158 -9.80 3.14 21.95
N LEU A 159 -10.50 3.30 20.81
CA LEU A 159 -11.75 4.04 20.74
C LEU A 159 -12.86 3.39 21.58
N ALA A 160 -12.94 2.05 21.57
CA ALA A 160 -13.89 1.33 22.40
C ALA A 160 -13.59 1.52 23.90
N ALA A 161 -12.32 1.45 24.30
CA ALA A 161 -11.89 1.68 25.69
C ALA A 161 -12.22 3.11 26.15
N GLN A 162 -11.95 4.13 25.32
CA GLN A 162 -12.30 5.53 25.61
C GLN A 162 -13.82 5.71 25.79
N ARG A 163 -14.63 5.05 24.95
CA ARG A 163 -16.07 5.15 25.02
C ARG A 163 -16.64 4.49 26.28
N VAL A 164 -16.08 3.35 26.67
CA VAL A 164 -16.44 2.68 27.93
C VAL A 164 -16.06 3.54 29.14
N ALA A 165 -14.87 4.14 29.16
CA ALA A 165 -14.43 5.05 30.21
C ALA A 165 -15.38 6.25 30.36
N ALA A 166 -15.72 6.92 29.26
CA ALA A 166 -16.64 8.06 29.26
C ALA A 166 -18.06 7.70 29.79
N LEU A 167 -18.53 6.48 29.53
CA LEU A 167 -19.82 6.00 30.08
C LEU A 167 -19.75 5.72 31.61
N HIS A 168 -18.57 5.39 32.13
CA HIS A 168 -18.36 5.21 33.57
C HIS A 168 -18.26 6.52 34.33
N GLU A 169 -17.71 7.57 33.72
CA GLU A 169 -17.62 8.91 34.34
C GLU A 169 -18.96 9.64 34.41
N GLN A 170 -19.98 9.17 33.69
CA GLN A 170 -21.35 9.74 33.69
C GLN A 170 -22.29 9.08 34.71
N ARG A 171 -21.80 8.13 35.48
CA ARG A 171 -22.54 7.46 36.55
C ARG A 171 -22.07 7.88 37.93
#